data_0105b00cd063cafb4974b2940db3a1f4
#
_entry.id   0105b00cd063cafb4974b2940db3a1f4
#
_cell.length_a   1.000
_cell.length_b   1.000
_cell.length_c   1.000
_cell.angle_alpha   90.00
_cell.angle_beta   90.00
_cell.angle_gamma   90.00
#
_symmetry.space_group_name_H-M   'P 1'
#
loop_
_entity.id
_entity.type
_entity.pdbx_description
1 polymer ?
#
loop_
_entity_poly.entity_id
_entity_poly.type
_entity_poly.pdbx_seq_one_letter_code
_entity_poly.pdbx_strand_id
1 'polypeptide(L)'
;LPNGMREKLDELESLTREYARYSRSAGGLSSVLGGACCLLAYLLGGLLPPTPALRIVLVALPLTWLLARRGMERHYYQRFGHVEEQEGAVERRTHRLCIGAALLVAVSVTVSALSHGARLSMGVVAYLALAWLLVLAGWRWLRSPLDFVVGTFLFCQAAVSCAGFAYPVMGTVAAGLDPPMALLALLFPLAALLLIARGVADHRRFRPLCERLLQLRGKAGAA
;
A
#
# COMPACT_ATOMS: atom_id res chain seq x y z
N LEU A 1 17.86 -39.52 -10.81
CA LEU A 1 18.34 -38.23 -11.33
C LEU A 1 19.77 -38.03 -10.83
N PRO A 2 20.74 -37.62 -11.66
CA PRO A 2 22.10 -37.27 -11.25
C PRO A 2 22.06 -36.18 -10.17
N ASN A 3 22.94 -36.28 -9.17
CA ASN A 3 22.96 -35.37 -8.01
C ASN A 3 23.00 -33.89 -8.44
N GLY A 4 23.74 -33.53 -9.49
CA GLY A 4 23.80 -32.16 -9.99
C GLY A 4 22.50 -31.65 -10.66
N MET A 5 21.58 -32.54 -11.06
CA MET A 5 20.28 -32.13 -11.60
C MET A 5 19.27 -31.87 -10.48
N ARG A 6 19.36 -32.61 -9.36
CA ARG A 6 18.55 -32.33 -8.17
C ARG A 6 18.91 -30.99 -7.54
N GLU A 7 20.18 -30.69 -7.40
CA GLU A 7 20.68 -29.44 -6.84
C GLU A 7 20.22 -28.23 -7.65
N LYS A 8 20.25 -28.33 -9.00
CA LYS A 8 19.71 -27.27 -9.88
C LYS A 8 18.20 -27.11 -9.78
N LEU A 9 17.45 -28.20 -9.59
CA LEU A 9 15.99 -28.13 -9.41
C LEU A 9 15.64 -27.47 -8.07
N ASP A 10 16.34 -27.82 -7.00
CA ASP A 10 16.15 -27.26 -5.67
C ASP A 10 16.49 -25.74 -5.66
N GLU A 11 17.57 -25.36 -6.36
CA GLU A 11 17.92 -23.94 -6.55
C GLU A 11 16.85 -23.19 -7.32
N LEU A 12 16.34 -23.75 -8.41
CA LEU A 12 15.30 -23.13 -9.24
C LEU A 12 13.98 -22.99 -8.47
N GLU A 13 13.62 -24.00 -7.68
CA GLU A 13 12.42 -23.97 -6.84
C GLU A 13 12.54 -22.90 -5.75
N SER A 14 13.71 -22.80 -5.09
CA SER A 14 13.96 -21.78 -4.07
C SER A 14 13.88 -20.35 -4.65
N LEU A 15 14.51 -20.11 -5.81
CA LEU A 15 14.47 -18.83 -6.51
C LEU A 15 13.05 -18.46 -6.97
N THR A 16 12.29 -19.45 -7.47
CA THR A 16 10.91 -19.25 -7.91
C THR A 16 10.00 -18.89 -6.73
N ARG A 17 10.20 -19.55 -5.59
CA ARG A 17 9.46 -19.27 -4.36
C ARG A 17 9.79 -17.89 -3.81
N GLU A 18 11.06 -17.50 -3.83
CA GLU A 18 11.49 -16.17 -3.43
C GLU A 18 10.97 -15.08 -4.38
N TYR A 19 11.00 -15.32 -5.68
CA TYR A 19 10.40 -14.43 -6.68
C TYR A 19 8.90 -14.24 -6.46
N ALA A 20 8.13 -15.32 -6.22
CA ALA A 20 6.71 -15.25 -5.96
C ALA A 20 6.38 -14.33 -4.78
N ARG A 21 7.20 -14.39 -3.72
CA ARG A 21 7.05 -13.55 -2.52
C ARG A 21 7.17 -12.06 -2.83
N TYR A 22 8.17 -11.66 -3.62
CA TYR A 22 8.40 -10.25 -3.94
C TYR A 22 7.55 -9.73 -5.10
N SER A 23 7.12 -10.60 -6.00
CA SER A 23 6.31 -10.20 -7.17
C SER A 23 4.95 -9.61 -6.78
N ARG A 24 4.37 -10.01 -5.64
CA ARG A 24 3.08 -9.50 -5.12
C ARG A 24 3.07 -7.98 -4.90
N SER A 25 4.22 -7.41 -4.52
CA SER A 25 4.40 -5.97 -4.30
C SER A 25 5.14 -5.26 -5.43
N ALA A 26 5.21 -5.87 -6.62
CA ALA A 26 6.04 -5.39 -7.74
C ALA A 26 7.49 -5.12 -7.28
N GLY A 27 8.07 -6.07 -6.55
CA GLY A 27 9.42 -5.94 -6.00
C GLY A 27 9.57 -4.82 -4.97
N GLY A 28 8.52 -4.52 -4.19
CA GLY A 28 8.52 -3.45 -3.20
C GLY A 28 8.18 -2.06 -3.74
N LEU A 29 8.18 -1.84 -5.06
CA LEU A 29 7.91 -0.53 -5.65
C LEU A 29 6.49 -0.03 -5.35
N SER A 30 5.50 -0.93 -5.27
CA SER A 30 4.13 -0.58 -4.87
C SER A 30 4.11 0.04 -3.46
N SER A 31 4.87 -0.53 -2.52
CA SER A 31 4.98 -0.02 -1.15
C SER A 31 5.71 1.33 -1.08
N VAL A 32 6.76 1.51 -1.89
CA VAL A 32 7.46 2.81 -1.99
C VAL A 32 6.52 3.88 -2.52
N LEU A 33 5.82 3.60 -3.62
CA LEU A 33 4.87 4.55 -4.21
C LEU A 33 3.73 4.86 -3.25
N GLY A 34 3.17 3.83 -2.60
CA GLY A 34 2.10 3.99 -1.62
C GLY A 34 2.53 4.85 -0.43
N GLY A 35 3.69 4.56 0.13
CA GLY A 35 4.26 5.36 1.22
C GLY A 35 4.56 6.80 0.80
N ALA A 36 5.08 7.00 -0.43
CA ALA A 36 5.32 8.34 -0.97
C ALA A 36 4.00 9.13 -1.16
N CYS A 37 2.95 8.49 -1.70
CA CYS A 37 1.63 9.09 -1.82
C CYS A 37 1.03 9.45 -0.45
N CYS A 38 1.17 8.57 0.55
CA CYS A 38 0.73 8.83 1.92
C CYS A 38 1.50 10.02 2.52
N LEU A 39 2.82 10.03 2.42
CA LEU A 39 3.63 11.13 2.95
C LEU A 39 3.32 12.45 2.25
N LEU A 40 3.16 12.43 0.92
CA LEU A 40 2.78 13.60 0.14
C LEU A 40 1.39 14.12 0.57
N ALA A 41 0.41 13.23 0.73
CA ALA A 41 -0.91 13.60 1.22
C ALA A 41 -0.86 14.26 2.60
N TYR A 42 -0.06 13.70 3.50
CA TYR A 42 0.13 14.23 4.84
C TYR A 42 0.79 15.62 4.83
N LEU A 43 1.88 15.78 4.08
CA LEU A 43 2.60 17.05 4.00
C LEU A 43 1.76 18.14 3.31
N LEU A 44 1.16 17.82 2.17
CA LEU A 44 0.33 18.78 1.44
C LEU A 44 -0.91 19.18 2.25
N GLY A 45 -1.62 18.18 2.81
CA GLY A 45 -2.85 18.44 3.58
C GLY A 45 -2.61 19.12 4.93
N GLY A 46 -1.40 18.99 5.49
CA GLY A 46 -1.05 19.54 6.80
C GLY A 46 -0.32 20.88 6.76
N LEU A 47 0.45 21.14 5.70
CA LEU A 47 1.31 22.34 5.63
C LEU A 47 0.72 23.44 4.76
N LEU A 48 -0.14 23.07 3.79
CA LEU A 48 -0.72 24.05 2.85
C LEU A 48 -2.13 24.45 3.26
N PRO A 49 -2.52 25.73 2.99
CA PRO A 49 -3.89 26.16 3.23
C PRO A 49 -4.87 25.37 2.36
N PRO A 50 -6.10 25.09 2.82
CA PRO A 50 -7.08 24.27 2.15
C PRO A 50 -7.67 24.97 0.92
N THR A 51 -6.88 25.06 -0.15
CA THR A 51 -7.33 25.61 -1.45
C THR A 51 -8.14 24.58 -2.24
N PRO A 52 -9.03 24.98 -3.16
CA PRO A 52 -9.73 24.04 -4.03
C PRO A 52 -8.79 23.17 -4.87
N ALA A 53 -7.68 23.74 -5.36
CA ALA A 53 -6.68 23.01 -6.13
C ALA A 53 -6.02 21.90 -5.29
N LEU A 54 -5.65 22.22 -4.04
CA LEU A 54 -5.08 21.24 -3.11
C LEU A 54 -6.06 20.08 -2.85
N ARG A 55 -7.34 20.39 -2.65
CA ARG A 55 -8.38 19.34 -2.46
C ARG A 55 -8.48 18.42 -3.67
N ILE A 56 -8.43 18.94 -4.89
CA ILE A 56 -8.43 18.14 -6.12
C ILE A 56 -7.23 17.19 -6.14
N VAL A 57 -6.04 17.69 -5.82
CA VAL A 57 -4.83 16.85 -5.75
C VAL A 57 -4.97 15.75 -4.72
N LEU A 58 -5.40 16.07 -3.50
CA LEU A 58 -5.55 15.09 -2.42
C LEU A 58 -6.62 14.03 -2.71
N VAL A 59 -7.70 14.43 -3.37
CA VAL A 59 -8.78 13.52 -3.81
C VAL A 59 -8.34 12.64 -4.98
N ALA A 60 -7.45 13.12 -5.86
CA ALA A 60 -6.94 12.35 -6.98
C ALA A 60 -5.86 11.33 -6.58
N LEU A 61 -5.15 11.55 -5.48
CA LEU A 61 -4.03 10.71 -5.04
C LEU A 61 -4.36 9.20 -4.93
N PRO A 62 -5.46 8.76 -4.28
CA PRO A 62 -5.77 7.34 -4.17
C PRO A 62 -6.04 6.68 -5.54
N LEU A 63 -6.67 7.40 -6.46
CA LEU A 63 -6.92 6.91 -7.81
C LEU A 63 -5.62 6.81 -8.61
N THR A 64 -4.76 7.82 -8.52
CA THR A 64 -3.44 7.84 -9.16
C THR A 64 -2.57 6.69 -8.65
N TRP A 65 -2.56 6.45 -7.33
CA TRP A 65 -1.87 5.32 -6.74
C TRP A 65 -2.38 3.97 -7.27
N LEU A 66 -3.70 3.77 -7.35
CA LEU A 66 -4.28 2.53 -7.90
C LEU A 66 -3.90 2.29 -9.36
N LEU A 67 -3.94 3.34 -10.19
CA LEU A 67 -3.57 3.24 -11.60
C LEU A 67 -2.09 2.94 -11.78
N ALA A 68 -1.21 3.64 -11.05
CA ALA A 68 0.22 3.42 -11.09
C ALA A 68 0.59 2.02 -10.58
N ARG A 69 -0.05 1.55 -9.51
CA ARG A 69 0.11 0.18 -9.01
C ARG A 69 -0.24 -0.86 -10.06
N ARG A 70 -1.40 -0.72 -10.72
CA ARG A 70 -1.81 -1.62 -11.82
C ARG A 70 -0.82 -1.59 -13.00
N GLY A 71 -0.31 -0.42 -13.34
CA GLY A 71 0.71 -0.28 -14.39
C GLY A 71 1.99 -1.03 -14.04
N MET A 72 2.48 -0.90 -12.81
CA MET A 72 3.66 -1.62 -12.33
C MET A 72 3.43 -3.14 -12.31
N GLU A 73 2.30 -3.61 -11.79
CA GLU A 73 1.97 -5.04 -11.77
C GLU A 73 1.96 -5.63 -13.18
N ARG A 74 1.31 -4.97 -14.12
CA ARG A 74 1.27 -5.42 -15.52
C ARG A 74 2.68 -5.49 -16.12
N HIS A 75 3.51 -4.48 -15.90
CA HIS A 75 4.87 -4.45 -16.43
C HIS A 75 5.73 -5.61 -15.91
N TYR A 76 5.66 -5.91 -14.61
CA TYR A 76 6.42 -7.01 -14.01
C TYR A 76 5.86 -8.39 -14.40
N TYR A 77 4.54 -8.58 -14.38
CA TYR A 77 3.94 -9.86 -14.75
C TYR A 77 4.12 -10.21 -16.23
N GLN A 78 4.12 -9.23 -17.12
CA GLN A 78 4.41 -9.47 -18.53
C GLN A 78 5.83 -9.99 -18.77
N ARG A 79 6.80 -9.57 -17.95
CA ARG A 79 8.21 -9.97 -18.10
C ARG A 79 8.52 -11.35 -17.50
N PHE A 80 7.97 -11.67 -16.35
CA PHE A 80 8.41 -12.82 -15.55
C PHE A 80 7.32 -13.88 -15.32
N GLY A 81 6.08 -13.60 -15.72
CA GLY A 81 4.94 -14.47 -15.44
C GLY A 81 4.38 -14.31 -14.03
N HIS A 82 3.31 -15.02 -13.75
CA HIS A 82 2.61 -15.00 -12.47
C HIS A 82 2.84 -16.32 -11.74
N VAL A 83 3.43 -16.25 -10.55
CA VAL A 83 3.63 -17.42 -9.68
C VAL A 83 2.76 -17.23 -8.44
N GLU A 84 1.85 -18.18 -8.20
CA GLU A 84 1.06 -18.22 -6.96
C GLU A 84 1.79 -19.06 -5.92
N GLU A 85 2.14 -18.43 -4.80
CA GLU A 85 2.67 -19.12 -3.64
C GLU A 85 1.57 -19.32 -2.59
N GLN A 86 1.57 -20.49 -1.94
CA GLN A 86 0.71 -20.71 -0.78
C GLN A 86 1.17 -19.85 0.40
N GLU A 87 0.26 -19.08 0.97
CA GLU A 87 0.56 -18.18 2.09
C GLU A 87 1.03 -18.96 3.32
N GLY A 88 2.24 -18.63 3.79
CA GLY A 88 2.79 -19.17 5.03
C GLY A 88 2.06 -18.66 6.27
N ALA A 89 2.27 -19.31 7.42
CA ALA A 89 1.63 -18.92 8.69
C ALA A 89 1.97 -17.49 9.12
N VAL A 90 3.21 -17.05 8.88
CA VAL A 90 3.69 -15.69 9.20
C VAL A 90 3.02 -14.65 8.30
N GLU A 91 2.86 -14.95 7.02
CA GLU A 91 2.20 -14.05 6.06
C GLU A 91 0.72 -13.89 6.41
N ARG A 92 0.02 -14.97 6.77
CA ARG A 92 -1.38 -14.90 7.24
C ARG A 92 -1.52 -14.06 8.49
N ARG A 93 -0.57 -14.12 9.43
CA ARG A 93 -0.57 -13.27 10.62
C ARG A 93 -0.37 -11.80 10.26
N THR A 94 0.59 -11.49 9.41
CA THR A 94 0.83 -10.13 8.91
C THR A 94 -0.40 -9.59 8.18
N HIS A 95 -1.04 -10.40 7.34
CA HIS A 95 -2.25 -10.04 6.63
C HIS A 95 -3.39 -9.66 7.59
N ARG A 96 -3.63 -10.47 8.64
CA ARG A 96 -4.64 -10.17 9.66
C ARG A 96 -4.34 -8.88 10.43
N LEU A 97 -3.06 -8.64 10.76
CA LEU A 97 -2.65 -7.40 11.44
C LEU A 97 -2.88 -6.17 10.54
N CYS A 98 -2.57 -6.26 9.25
CA CYS A 98 -2.81 -5.18 8.30
C CYS A 98 -4.30 -4.90 8.09
N ILE A 99 -5.14 -5.95 8.03
CA ILE A 99 -6.61 -5.79 7.98
C ILE A 99 -7.11 -5.12 9.27
N GLY A 100 -6.62 -5.54 10.43
CA GLY A 100 -6.98 -4.92 11.71
C GLY A 100 -6.60 -3.44 11.78
N ALA A 101 -5.40 -3.09 11.31
CA ALA A 101 -4.96 -1.70 11.23
C ALA A 101 -5.82 -0.86 10.26
N ALA A 102 -6.13 -1.41 9.09
CA ALA A 102 -6.99 -0.75 8.11
C ALA A 102 -8.42 -0.55 8.65
N LEU A 103 -8.96 -1.56 9.33
CA LEU A 103 -10.25 -1.47 10.01
C LEU A 103 -10.27 -0.36 11.07
N LEU A 104 -9.24 -0.32 11.92
CA LEU A 104 -9.10 0.71 12.94
C LEU A 104 -9.13 2.11 12.33
N VAL A 105 -8.39 2.34 11.24
CA VAL A 105 -8.35 3.62 10.54
C VAL A 105 -9.72 3.97 9.95
N ALA A 106 -10.36 3.04 9.25
CA ALA A 106 -11.67 3.27 8.63
C ALA A 106 -12.73 3.61 9.68
N VAL A 107 -12.77 2.87 10.80
CA VAL A 107 -13.68 3.15 11.92
C VAL A 107 -13.40 4.51 12.54
N SER A 108 -12.13 4.83 12.86
CA SER A 108 -11.75 6.09 13.48
C SER A 108 -12.16 7.29 12.63
N VAL A 109 -11.90 7.24 11.32
CA VAL A 109 -12.26 8.32 10.40
C VAL A 109 -13.79 8.42 10.24
N THR A 110 -14.50 7.29 10.16
CA THR A 110 -15.95 7.29 10.05
C THR A 110 -16.61 7.89 11.32
N VAL A 111 -16.16 7.47 12.48
CA VAL A 111 -16.66 8.00 13.78
C VAL A 111 -16.37 9.50 13.87
N SER A 112 -15.17 9.94 13.56
CA SER A 112 -14.82 11.37 13.55
C SER A 112 -15.67 12.16 12.55
N ALA A 113 -15.91 11.65 11.34
CA ALA A 113 -16.75 12.31 10.36
C ALA A 113 -18.20 12.46 10.84
N LEU A 114 -18.74 11.46 11.55
CA LEU A 114 -20.09 11.50 12.09
C LEU A 114 -20.20 12.41 13.32
N SER A 115 -19.23 12.35 14.24
CA SER A 115 -19.26 13.11 15.50
C SER A 115 -19.12 14.62 15.29
N HIS A 116 -18.36 15.05 14.28
CA HIS A 116 -18.18 16.48 13.97
C HIS A 116 -19.27 17.07 13.07
N GLY A 117 -20.36 16.33 12.81
CA GLY A 117 -21.43 16.81 11.94
C GLY A 117 -20.93 17.17 10.53
N ALA A 118 -19.90 16.47 10.06
CA ALA A 118 -19.39 16.67 8.74
C ALA A 118 -20.57 16.62 7.75
N ARG A 119 -20.77 17.67 6.97
CA ARG A 119 -21.75 17.63 5.88
C ARG A 119 -21.36 16.44 5.01
N LEU A 120 -22.18 15.38 5.05
CA LEU A 120 -21.99 14.16 4.27
C LEU A 120 -22.16 14.50 2.78
N SER A 121 -21.19 15.23 2.22
CA SER A 121 -21.16 15.47 0.79
C SER A 121 -21.00 14.13 0.06
N MET A 122 -21.50 14.07 -1.16
CA MET A 122 -21.37 12.86 -2.00
C MET A 122 -19.92 12.36 -2.07
N GLY A 123 -18.95 13.28 -2.08
CA GLY A 123 -17.53 12.94 -2.07
C GLY A 123 -17.09 12.22 -0.78
N VAL A 124 -17.50 12.71 0.39
CA VAL A 124 -17.19 12.06 1.68
C VAL A 124 -17.75 10.64 1.71
N VAL A 125 -19.03 10.49 1.35
CA VAL A 125 -19.70 9.17 1.35
C VAL A 125 -19.02 8.22 0.37
N ALA A 126 -18.71 8.69 -0.85
CA ALA A 126 -18.06 7.86 -1.87
C ALA A 126 -16.69 7.36 -1.42
N TYR A 127 -15.83 8.23 -0.87
CA TYR A 127 -14.48 7.84 -0.44
C TYR A 127 -14.50 6.98 0.83
N LEU A 128 -15.40 7.22 1.78
CA LEU A 128 -15.58 6.32 2.91
C LEU A 128 -16.09 4.96 2.46
N ALA A 129 -17.05 4.91 1.54
CA ALA A 129 -17.55 3.66 0.98
C ALA A 129 -16.43 2.87 0.26
N LEU A 130 -15.56 3.56 -0.50
CA LEU A 130 -14.39 2.93 -1.13
C LEU A 130 -13.38 2.43 -0.09
N ALA A 131 -13.13 3.17 0.99
CA ALA A 131 -12.29 2.70 2.09
C ALA A 131 -12.86 1.44 2.73
N TRP A 132 -14.15 1.41 3.04
CA TRP A 132 -14.84 0.25 3.58
C TRP A 132 -14.87 -0.93 2.60
N LEU A 133 -15.12 -0.67 1.32
CA LEU A 133 -15.06 -1.71 0.29
C LEU A 133 -13.67 -2.36 0.21
N LEU A 134 -12.60 -1.56 0.34
CA LEU A 134 -11.23 -2.06 0.44
C LEU A 134 -11.07 -2.97 1.66
N VAL A 135 -11.48 -2.54 2.84
CA VAL A 135 -11.35 -3.32 4.08
C VAL A 135 -12.13 -4.63 4.00
N LEU A 136 -13.34 -4.62 3.45
CA LEU A 136 -14.24 -5.79 3.42
C LEU A 136 -13.95 -6.75 2.27
N ALA A 137 -13.58 -6.24 1.11
CA ALA A 137 -13.45 -7.05 -0.11
C ALA A 137 -12.06 -6.94 -0.78
N GLY A 138 -11.25 -5.96 -0.41
CA GLY A 138 -9.97 -5.69 -1.06
C GLY A 138 -8.95 -6.83 -0.94
N TRP A 139 -9.09 -7.70 0.04
CA TRP A 139 -8.25 -8.89 0.21
C TRP A 139 -8.30 -9.83 -1.01
N ARG A 140 -9.36 -9.76 -1.82
CA ARG A 140 -9.49 -10.51 -3.07
C ARG A 140 -8.71 -9.88 -4.23
N TRP A 141 -8.49 -8.55 -4.19
CA TRP A 141 -7.89 -7.79 -5.30
C TRP A 141 -6.48 -7.30 -4.97
N LEU A 142 -6.24 -6.95 -3.70
CA LEU A 142 -4.97 -6.46 -3.21
C LEU A 142 -4.23 -7.62 -2.54
N ARG A 143 -3.40 -8.30 -3.30
CA ARG A 143 -2.64 -9.47 -2.83
C ARG A 143 -1.56 -9.13 -1.80
N SER A 144 -1.14 -7.86 -1.73
CA SER A 144 -0.18 -7.38 -0.74
C SER A 144 -0.91 -6.83 0.48
N PRO A 145 -0.63 -7.34 1.70
CA PRO A 145 -1.26 -6.83 2.93
C PRO A 145 -0.96 -5.36 3.19
N LEU A 146 0.20 -4.85 2.75
CA LEU A 146 0.55 -3.44 2.89
C LEU A 146 -0.31 -2.53 2.01
N ASP A 147 -0.76 -3.02 0.85
CA ASP A 147 -1.61 -2.24 -0.05
C ASP A 147 -2.99 -1.96 0.56
N PHE A 148 -3.46 -2.82 1.47
CA PHE A 148 -4.67 -2.54 2.25
C PHE A 148 -4.50 -1.31 3.13
N VAL A 149 -3.39 -1.26 3.85
CA VAL A 149 -3.08 -0.15 4.75
C VAL A 149 -2.97 1.14 3.95
N VAL A 150 -2.16 1.12 2.88
CA VAL A 150 -1.98 2.28 1.98
C VAL A 150 -3.30 2.75 1.39
N GLY A 151 -4.05 1.83 0.79
CA GLY A 151 -5.33 2.17 0.15
C GLY A 151 -6.32 2.77 1.15
N THR A 152 -6.49 2.14 2.32
CA THR A 152 -7.38 2.64 3.35
C THR A 152 -6.97 4.03 3.83
N PHE A 153 -5.69 4.25 4.10
CA PHE A 153 -5.20 5.58 4.48
C PHE A 153 -5.48 6.62 3.40
N LEU A 154 -5.18 6.34 2.15
CA LEU A 154 -5.39 7.29 1.04
C LEU A 154 -6.87 7.60 0.81
N PHE A 155 -7.76 6.60 0.85
CA PHE A 155 -9.19 6.82 0.68
C PHE A 155 -9.81 7.56 1.88
N CYS A 156 -9.41 7.22 3.11
CA CYS A 156 -9.84 7.95 4.30
C CYS A 156 -9.36 9.41 4.27
N GLN A 157 -8.11 9.64 3.87
CA GLN A 157 -7.57 10.99 3.71
C GLN A 157 -8.32 11.80 2.64
N ALA A 158 -8.68 11.16 1.51
CA ALA A 158 -9.47 11.82 0.48
C ALA A 158 -10.89 12.17 1.00
N ALA A 159 -11.51 11.31 1.79
CA ALA A 159 -12.79 11.59 2.46
C ALA A 159 -12.69 12.81 3.39
N VAL A 160 -11.66 12.87 4.23
CA VAL A 160 -11.37 14.01 5.12
C VAL A 160 -11.20 15.30 4.31
N SER A 161 -10.46 15.23 3.19
CA SER A 161 -10.28 16.39 2.29
C SER A 161 -11.59 16.85 1.63
N CYS A 162 -12.47 15.91 1.25
CA CYS A 162 -13.80 16.22 0.74
C CYS A 162 -14.69 16.90 1.80
N ALA A 163 -14.54 16.53 3.06
CA ALA A 163 -15.24 17.16 4.19
C ALA A 163 -14.75 18.60 4.47
N GLY A 164 -13.64 19.00 3.88
CA GLY A 164 -13.07 20.34 4.06
C GLY A 164 -12.12 20.47 5.25
N PHE A 165 -11.80 19.37 5.90
CA PHE A 165 -10.82 19.35 6.98
C PHE A 165 -9.39 19.28 6.43
N ALA A 166 -8.47 20.06 7.04
CA ALA A 166 -7.05 19.86 6.84
C ALA A 166 -6.60 18.62 7.62
N TYR A 167 -5.62 17.91 7.08
CA TYR A 167 -5.04 16.79 7.82
C TYR A 167 -4.26 17.35 9.03
N PRO A 168 -4.47 16.81 10.24
CA PRO A 168 -3.76 17.30 11.39
C PRO A 168 -2.27 16.93 11.28
N VAL A 169 -1.40 17.93 11.32
CA VAL A 169 0.05 17.77 11.43
C VAL A 169 0.43 17.73 12.91
N MET A 170 1.59 17.15 13.22
CA MET A 170 2.08 17.04 14.62
C MET A 170 2.03 18.35 15.43
N GLY A 171 2.24 19.51 14.78
CA GLY A 171 2.11 20.82 15.43
C GLY A 171 0.68 21.19 15.86
N THR A 172 -0.33 20.64 15.21
CA THR A 172 -1.75 20.87 15.54
C THR A 172 -2.28 19.88 16.59
N VAL A 173 -1.56 18.77 16.84
CA VAL A 173 -1.90 17.81 17.91
C VAL A 173 -1.84 18.48 19.29
N ALA A 174 -0.93 19.43 19.49
CA ALA A 174 -0.85 20.23 20.71
C ALA A 174 -2.05 21.16 20.92
N ALA A 175 -2.88 21.41 19.90
CA ALA A 175 -3.97 22.37 19.91
C ALA A 175 -5.35 21.75 20.24
N GLY A 176 -5.41 20.53 20.80
CA GLY A 176 -6.67 19.95 21.32
C GLY A 176 -7.47 19.16 20.30
N LEU A 177 -6.79 18.41 19.42
CA LEU A 177 -7.46 17.45 18.53
C LEU A 177 -8.11 16.30 19.32
N ASP A 178 -9.21 15.78 18.77
CA ASP A 178 -9.81 14.55 19.28
C ASP A 178 -8.81 13.39 19.26
N PRO A 179 -8.85 12.48 20.25
CA PRO A 179 -7.93 11.36 20.37
C PRO A 179 -7.76 10.53 19.10
N PRO A 180 -8.81 10.19 18.32
CA PRO A 180 -8.66 9.46 17.07
C PRO A 180 -7.85 10.22 16.00
N MET A 181 -8.07 11.54 15.91
CA MET A 181 -7.33 12.36 14.93
C MET A 181 -5.88 12.60 15.34
N ALA A 182 -5.61 12.74 16.64
CA ALA A 182 -4.26 12.82 17.18
C ALA A 182 -3.46 11.53 16.88
N LEU A 183 -4.10 10.37 17.07
CA LEU A 183 -3.50 9.08 16.75
C LEU A 183 -3.17 8.97 15.25
N LEU A 184 -4.09 9.35 14.37
CA LEU A 184 -3.86 9.34 12.93
C LEU A 184 -2.74 10.30 12.50
N ALA A 185 -2.69 11.49 13.09
CA ALA A 185 -1.63 12.47 12.84
C ALA A 185 -0.23 11.93 13.16
N LEU A 186 -0.10 11.08 14.17
CA LEU A 186 1.16 10.44 14.55
C LEU A 186 1.46 9.21 13.70
N LEU A 187 0.48 8.32 13.56
CA LEU A 187 0.69 7.02 12.91
C LEU A 187 0.85 7.13 11.40
N PHE A 188 0.21 8.10 10.77
CA PHE A 188 0.19 8.24 9.31
C PHE A 188 1.59 8.49 8.71
N PRO A 189 2.35 9.51 9.14
CA PRO A 189 3.70 9.72 8.61
C PRO A 189 4.66 8.59 8.98
N LEU A 190 4.52 8.01 10.17
CA LEU A 190 5.34 6.88 10.59
C LEU A 190 5.08 5.65 9.71
N ALA A 191 3.82 5.32 9.46
CA ALA A 191 3.45 4.24 8.56
C ALA A 191 3.96 4.49 7.13
N ALA A 192 3.85 5.72 6.63
CA ALA A 192 4.35 6.09 5.31
C ALA A 192 5.87 5.88 5.19
N LEU A 193 6.64 6.31 6.19
CA LEU A 193 8.09 6.12 6.23
C LEU A 193 8.48 4.63 6.32
N LEU A 194 7.78 3.86 7.15
CA LEU A 194 8.01 2.42 7.26
C LEU A 194 7.71 1.69 5.95
N LEU A 195 6.65 2.07 5.24
CA LEU A 195 6.30 1.54 3.93
C LEU A 195 7.39 1.82 2.89
N ILE A 196 7.91 3.05 2.86
CA ILE A 196 9.02 3.42 1.97
C ILE A 196 10.26 2.60 2.31
N ALA A 197 10.67 2.59 3.58
CA ALA A 197 11.88 1.88 4.02
C ALA A 197 11.80 0.39 3.69
N ARG A 198 10.66 -0.26 3.97
CA ARG A 198 10.43 -1.66 3.65
C ARG A 198 10.41 -1.89 2.14
N GLY A 199 9.70 -1.05 1.38
CA GLY A 199 9.65 -1.18 -0.08
C GLY A 199 11.02 -1.05 -0.74
N VAL A 200 11.87 -0.15 -0.27
CA VAL A 200 13.26 -0.02 -0.73
C VAL A 200 14.08 -1.27 -0.37
N ALA A 201 13.92 -1.80 0.85
CA ALA A 201 14.61 -3.02 1.27
C ALA A 201 14.19 -4.23 0.43
N ASP A 202 12.88 -4.38 0.15
CA ASP A 202 12.35 -5.43 -0.70
C ASP A 202 12.84 -5.28 -2.15
N HIS A 203 12.88 -4.05 -2.68
CA HIS A 203 13.39 -3.78 -4.04
C HIS A 203 14.87 -4.12 -4.20
N ARG A 204 15.69 -3.80 -3.21
CA ARG A 204 17.12 -4.15 -3.21
C ARG A 204 17.35 -5.66 -3.25
N ARG A 205 16.48 -6.45 -2.64
CA ARG A 205 16.54 -7.93 -2.68
C ARG A 205 15.96 -8.50 -3.96
N PHE A 206 14.93 -7.88 -4.49
CA PHE A 206 14.22 -8.35 -5.68
C PHE A 206 15.05 -8.19 -6.97
N ARG A 207 15.82 -7.12 -7.10
CA ARG A 207 16.60 -6.82 -8.31
C ARG A 207 17.61 -7.93 -8.67
N PRO A 208 18.48 -8.41 -7.77
CA PRO A 208 19.41 -9.49 -8.08
C PRO A 208 18.72 -10.83 -8.38
N LEU A 209 17.54 -11.08 -7.79
CA LEU A 209 16.74 -12.27 -8.10
C LEU A 209 16.25 -12.25 -9.57
N CYS A 210 15.74 -11.12 -10.03
CA CYS A 210 15.34 -10.96 -11.42
C CYS A 210 16.49 -11.17 -12.38
N GLU A 211 17.67 -10.62 -12.07
CA GLU A 211 18.86 -10.78 -12.89
C GLU A 211 19.30 -12.25 -12.99
N ARG A 212 19.29 -12.99 -11.88
CA ARG A 212 19.59 -14.44 -11.84
C ARG A 212 18.59 -15.26 -12.65
N LEU A 213 17.27 -14.99 -12.49
CA LEU A 213 16.24 -15.69 -13.25
C LEU A 213 16.36 -15.45 -14.76
N LEU A 214 16.71 -14.23 -15.19
CA LEU A 214 16.96 -13.92 -16.60
C LEU A 214 18.18 -14.67 -17.15
N GLN A 215 19.25 -14.77 -16.36
CA GLN A 215 20.46 -15.51 -16.76
C GLN A 215 20.17 -17.02 -16.91
N LEU A 216 19.38 -17.60 -16.00
CA LEU A 216 18.98 -19.01 -16.09
C LEU A 216 18.10 -19.27 -17.33
N ARG A 217 17.15 -18.37 -17.61
CA ARG A 217 16.28 -18.46 -18.79
C ARG A 217 17.08 -18.31 -20.10
N GLY A 218 18.06 -17.40 -20.15
CA GLY A 218 18.92 -17.22 -21.30
C GLY A 218 19.78 -18.48 -21.60
N LYS A 219 20.28 -19.14 -20.56
CA LYS A 219 21.03 -20.40 -20.71
C LYS A 219 20.14 -21.58 -21.13
N ALA A 220 18.90 -21.63 -20.70
CA ALA A 220 17.94 -22.68 -21.08
C ALA A 220 17.41 -22.52 -22.52
N GLY A 221 17.42 -21.32 -23.07
CA GLY A 221 17.02 -21.07 -24.47
C GLY A 221 18.16 -21.22 -25.47
N ALA A 222 19.42 -21.40 -25.00
CA ALA A 222 20.62 -21.59 -25.82
C ALA A 222 21.10 -23.05 -25.85
N ALA A 223 20.45 -23.95 -25.12
CA ALA A 223 20.68 -25.40 -25.10
C ALA A 223 19.57 -26.13 -25.85
#